data_9e46983f2699a5736b9889e1b9846743
#
_entry.id   9e46983f2699a5736b9889e1b9846743
#
_cell.length_a   1.000
_cell.length_b   1.000
_cell.length_c   1.000
_cell.angle_alpha   90.00
_cell.angle_beta   90.00
_cell.angle_gamma   90.00
#
_symmetry.space_group_name_H-M   'P 1'
#
loop_
_entity.id
_entity.type
_entity.pdbx_description
1 polymer ?
#
loop_
_entity_poly.entity_id
_entity_poly.type
_entity_poly.pdbx_seq_one_letter_code
_entity_poly.pdbx_strand_id
1 'polypeptide(L)'
;MKTLWLITFRSVTFAQRAQSNLRKAGIESSIQRTPAGLSDRGCSYCLRLRQWDIRQAIEALQELPYSRVFLQTNDGWEQWQP
;
A
#
# COMPACT_ATOMS: atom_id res chain seq x y z
N MET A 1 -9.76 -12.30 -10.34
CA MET A 1 -10.06 -11.11 -9.50
C MET A 1 -8.79 -10.40 -9.10
N LYS A 2 -8.87 -9.08 -8.96
CA LYS A 2 -7.71 -8.31 -8.49
C LYS A 2 -7.40 -8.64 -7.03
N THR A 3 -6.12 -8.71 -6.73
CA THR A 3 -5.66 -8.93 -5.36
C THR A 3 -5.79 -7.65 -4.53
N LEU A 4 -6.14 -7.80 -3.27
CA LEU A 4 -6.16 -6.69 -2.33
C LEU A 4 -4.75 -6.54 -1.75
N TRP A 5 -4.24 -5.31 -1.82
CA TRP A 5 -2.89 -4.99 -1.37
C TRP A 5 -2.94 -3.90 -0.30
N LEU A 6 -1.94 -3.92 0.59
CA LEU A 6 -1.70 -2.83 1.52
C LEU A 6 -0.26 -2.36 1.34
N ILE A 7 -0.08 -1.04 1.25
CA ILE A 7 1.25 -0.43 1.23
C ILE A 7 1.35 0.42 2.48
N THR A 8 2.31 0.13 3.34
CA THR A 8 2.44 0.84 4.62
C THR A 8 3.37 2.04 4.51
N PHE A 9 3.07 3.07 5.29
CA PHE A 9 3.82 4.32 5.29
C PHE A 9 4.08 4.76 6.72
N ARG A 10 5.18 5.48 6.93
CA ARG A 10 5.55 5.98 8.24
C ARG A 10 4.69 7.15 8.70
N SER A 11 4.12 7.90 7.77
CA SER A 11 3.28 9.04 8.13
C SER A 11 2.08 9.14 7.21
N VAL A 12 1.05 9.81 7.71
CA VAL A 12 -0.15 10.06 6.92
C VAL A 12 0.16 10.96 5.73
N THR A 13 1.15 11.86 5.87
CA THR A 13 1.55 12.75 4.77
C THR A 13 2.06 11.95 3.59
N PHE A 14 2.91 10.95 3.82
CA PHE A 14 3.40 10.11 2.76
C PHE A 14 2.27 9.27 2.15
N ALA A 15 1.37 8.77 2.99
CA ALA A 15 0.22 8.02 2.49
C ALA A 15 -0.66 8.88 1.59
N GLN A 16 -0.88 10.15 1.97
CA GLN A 16 -1.67 11.08 1.17
C GLN A 16 -1.01 11.37 -0.18
N ARG A 17 0.30 11.59 -0.18
CA ARG A 17 1.05 11.81 -1.42
C ARG A 17 0.99 10.58 -2.33
N ALA A 18 1.14 9.41 -1.73
CA ALA A 18 1.05 8.16 -2.47
C ALA A 18 -0.34 7.99 -3.09
N GLN A 19 -1.38 8.28 -2.33
CA GLN A 19 -2.75 8.22 -2.85
C GLN A 19 -2.93 9.14 -4.06
N SER A 20 -2.40 10.35 -3.96
CA SER A 20 -2.47 11.30 -5.06
C SER A 20 -1.74 10.80 -6.31
N ASN A 21 -0.53 10.25 -6.12
CA ASN A 21 0.24 9.70 -7.24
C ASN A 21 -0.48 8.53 -7.90
N LEU A 22 -1.07 7.66 -7.09
CA LEU A 22 -1.81 6.52 -7.62
C LEU A 22 -3.03 6.98 -8.40
N ARG A 23 -3.75 7.98 -7.87
CA ARG A 23 -4.93 8.50 -8.55
C ARG A 23 -4.57 9.07 -9.93
N LYS A 24 -3.45 9.77 -10.04
CA LYS A 24 -2.98 10.30 -11.31
C LYS A 24 -2.68 9.20 -12.32
N ALA A 25 -2.33 8.03 -11.83
CA ALA A 25 -2.08 6.85 -12.68
C ALA A 25 -3.33 6.01 -12.91
N GLY A 26 -4.49 6.48 -12.45
CA GLY A 26 -5.75 5.76 -12.63
C GLY A 26 -5.99 4.65 -11.61
N ILE A 27 -5.23 4.65 -10.52
CA ILE A 27 -5.34 3.62 -9.49
C ILE A 27 -6.01 4.22 -8.26
N GLU A 28 -7.17 3.69 -7.90
CA GLU A 28 -7.86 4.12 -6.70
C GLU A 28 -7.30 3.42 -5.46
N SER A 29 -7.24 4.15 -4.35
CA SER A 29 -6.76 3.62 -3.10
C SER A 29 -7.46 4.32 -1.93
N SER A 30 -7.40 3.70 -0.76
CA SER A 30 -7.98 4.26 0.46
C SER A 30 -6.92 4.30 1.54
N ILE A 31 -6.87 5.41 2.28
CA ILE A 31 -5.99 5.52 3.44
C ILE A 31 -6.71 4.94 4.65
N GLN A 32 -6.02 4.08 5.40
CA GLN A 32 -6.56 3.51 6.62
C GLN A 32 -5.43 3.25 7.61
N ARG A 33 -5.80 2.92 8.83
CA ARG A 33 -4.81 2.51 9.81
C ARG A 33 -4.31 1.13 9.46
N THR A 34 -3.01 0.92 9.67
CA THR A 34 -2.41 -0.39 9.43
C THR A 34 -3.01 -1.41 10.39
N PRO A 35 -3.50 -2.56 9.90
CA PRO A 35 -4.07 -3.59 10.78
C PRO A 35 -3.05 -4.08 11.81
N ALA A 36 -3.56 -4.50 12.96
CA ALA A 36 -2.73 -5.08 14.00
C ALA A 36 -2.00 -6.30 13.45
N GLY A 37 -0.72 -6.43 13.80
CA GLY A 37 0.10 -7.53 13.30
C GLY A 37 0.85 -7.20 12.02
N LEU A 38 0.40 -6.22 11.24
CA LEU A 38 1.11 -5.75 10.06
C LEU A 38 1.84 -4.46 10.34
N SER A 39 1.49 -3.79 11.43
CA SER A 39 2.12 -2.53 11.80
C SER A 39 3.54 -2.79 12.28
N ASP A 40 4.48 -2.06 11.70
CA ASP A 40 5.85 -2.00 12.17
C ASP A 40 6.03 -0.66 12.88
N ARG A 41 7.15 -0.52 13.59
CA ARG A 41 7.43 0.72 14.31
C ARG A 41 7.34 1.93 13.38
N GLY A 42 6.43 2.84 13.67
CA GLY A 42 6.25 4.05 12.89
C GLY A 42 5.42 3.89 11.62
N CYS A 43 4.91 2.71 11.34
CA CYS A 43 4.09 2.47 10.15
C CYS A 43 2.62 2.36 10.55
N SER A 44 2.03 3.52 10.93
CA SER A 44 0.67 3.55 11.46
C SER A 44 -0.42 3.63 10.39
N TYR A 45 -0.04 4.00 9.16
CA TYR A 45 -1.00 4.22 8.08
C TYR A 45 -0.63 3.38 6.87
N CYS A 46 -1.65 2.97 6.11
CA CYS A 46 -1.42 2.24 4.88
C CYS A 46 -2.43 2.66 3.83
N LEU A 47 -2.11 2.36 2.58
CA LEU A 47 -3.03 2.46 1.47
C LEU A 47 -3.55 1.08 1.14
N ARG A 48 -4.87 0.98 1.01
CA ARG A 48 -5.55 -0.22 0.59
C ARG A 48 -5.94 -0.04 -0.87
N LEU A 49 -5.55 -0.98 -1.71
CA LEU A 49 -5.84 -0.90 -3.13
C LEU A 49 -5.99 -2.30 -3.72
N ARG A 50 -6.69 -2.36 -4.85
CA ARG A 50 -6.86 -3.61 -5.59
C ARG A 50 -6.12 -3.52 -6.91
N GLN A 51 -5.25 -4.49 -7.18
CA GLN A 51 -4.45 -4.52 -8.40
C GLN A 51 -4.18 -5.96 -8.81
N TRP A 52 -4.00 -6.15 -10.11
CA TRP A 52 -3.51 -7.42 -10.64
C TRP A 52 -2.02 -7.58 -10.29
N ASP A 53 -1.27 -6.51 -10.48
CA ASP A 53 0.17 -6.51 -10.25
C ASP A 53 0.53 -5.24 -9.48
N ILE A 54 1.10 -5.44 -8.28
CA ILE A 54 1.46 -4.33 -7.40
C ILE A 54 2.58 -3.47 -8.01
N ARG A 55 3.37 -4.03 -8.93
CA ARG A 55 4.48 -3.29 -9.52
C ARG A 55 4.01 -2.02 -10.23
N GLN A 56 2.84 -2.05 -10.85
CA GLN A 56 2.28 -0.84 -11.47
C GLN A 56 2.03 0.24 -10.43
N ALA A 57 1.54 -0.14 -9.27
CA ALA A 57 1.30 0.82 -8.19
C ALA A 57 2.62 1.36 -7.64
N ILE A 58 3.61 0.50 -7.47
CA ILE A 58 4.92 0.92 -6.96
C ILE A 58 5.57 1.92 -7.92
N GLU A 59 5.49 1.68 -9.23
CA GLU A 59 5.99 2.63 -10.22
C GLU A 59 5.29 3.98 -10.13
N ALA A 60 3.98 3.95 -9.90
CA ALA A 60 3.19 5.18 -9.81
C ALA A 60 3.58 6.02 -8.59
N LEU A 61 4.18 5.42 -7.57
CA LEU A 61 4.65 6.16 -6.40
C LEU A 61 5.82 7.09 -6.70
N GLN A 62 6.57 6.85 -7.79
CA GLN A 62 7.64 7.74 -8.25
C GLN A 62 8.67 8.01 -7.16
N GLU A 63 9.28 6.96 -6.65
CA GLU A 63 10.33 7.05 -5.63
C GLU A 63 9.86 7.56 -4.27
N LEU A 64 8.57 7.78 -4.09
CA LEU A 64 8.04 8.11 -2.78
C LEU A 64 8.30 6.94 -1.82
N PRO A 65 8.92 7.18 -0.65
CA PRO A 65 9.26 6.07 0.23
C PRO A 65 8.03 5.40 0.82
N TYR A 66 8.02 4.09 0.78
CA TYR A 66 7.04 3.27 1.47
C TYR A 66 7.80 2.26 2.34
N SER A 67 7.12 1.65 3.30
CA SER A 67 7.78 0.74 4.23
C SER A 67 7.65 -0.70 3.78
N ARG A 68 6.44 -1.23 3.72
CA ARG A 68 6.21 -2.63 3.38
C ARG A 68 5.00 -2.76 2.49
N VAL A 69 4.92 -3.88 1.78
CA VAL A 69 3.79 -4.20 0.92
C VAL A 69 3.26 -5.56 1.34
N PHE A 70 1.96 -5.66 1.51
CA PHE A 70 1.30 -6.92 1.86
C PHE A 70 0.20 -7.23 0.86
N LEU A 71 -0.01 -8.52 0.62
CA LEU A 71 -1.13 -8.96 -0.18
C LEU A 71 -2.03 -9.87 0.66
N GLN A 72 -3.33 -9.79 0.39
CA GLN A 72 -4.29 -10.64 1.06
C GLN A 72 -4.30 -12.03 0.43
N THR A 73 -4.21 -13.05 1.28
CA THR A 73 -4.28 -14.44 0.86
C THR A 73 -5.43 -15.13 1.59
N ASN A 74 -5.67 -16.40 1.30
CA ASN A 74 -6.69 -17.17 1.99
C ASN A 74 -6.40 -17.32 3.48
N ASP A 75 -5.13 -17.25 3.87
CA ASP A 75 -4.68 -17.43 5.25
C ASP A 75 -4.42 -16.11 5.97
N GLY A 76 -4.69 -14.98 5.32
CA GLY A 76 -4.49 -13.67 5.92
C GLY A 76 -3.65 -12.76 5.02
N TRP A 77 -2.55 -12.25 5.55
CA TRP A 77 -1.68 -11.32 4.84
C TRP A 77 -0.31 -11.93 4.65
N GLU A 78 0.25 -11.71 3.46
CA GLU A 78 1.59 -12.15 3.11
C GLU A 78 2.41 -10.95 2.69
N GLN A 79 3.63 -10.82 3.22
CA GLN A 79 4.51 -9.73 2.81
C GLN A 79 5.07 -9.99 1.43
N TRP A 80 4.97 -8.96 0.57
CA TRP A 80 5.52 -9.01 -0.79
C TRP A 80 6.81 -8.22 -0.85
N GLN A 81 7.79 -8.74 -1.57
CA GLN A 81 9.06 -8.05 -1.81
C GLN A 81 9.36 -8.02 -3.30
N PRO A 82 9.86 -6.87 -3.80
CA PRO A 82 10.21 -6.75 -5.22
C PRO A 82 11.37 -7.63 -5.62
#